data_be0a84154928e57f73680354f5f5f52d
#
_entry.id   be0a84154928e57f73680354f5f5f52d
#
_cell.length_a   1.000
_cell.length_b   1.000
_cell.length_c   1.000
_cell.angle_alpha   90.00
_cell.angle_beta   90.00
_cell.angle_gamma   90.00
#
_symmetry.space_group_name_H-M   'P 1'
#
loop_
_entity.id
_entity.type
_entity.pdbx_description
1 polymer ?
#
loop_
_entity_poly.entity_id
_entity_poly.type
_entity_poly.pdbx_seq_one_letter_code
_entity_poly.pdbx_strand_id
1 'polypeptide(L)'
;MADSFINPQFAKADHQASVYPLSTIRVLVYGTGFATLILMAIGSATRVMNAGLSCPDWPLCYGTLIPSDQMNLQVFLEWFHRLVASSIGLVMVCLTTTCWYYRRLLPGWLPLSVTFSLGLIVLQG
;
A
#
# COMPACT_ATOMS: atom_id res chain seq x y z
N MET A 1 26.46 -9.39 44.47
CA MET A 1 25.79 -8.11 44.76
C MET A 1 25.92 -7.21 43.52
N ALA A 2 25.06 -7.39 42.54
CA ALA A 2 24.94 -6.53 41.38
C ALA A 2 23.55 -6.69 40.75
N ASP A 3 22.54 -6.75 41.61
CA ASP A 3 21.14 -6.64 41.23
C ASP A 3 20.66 -5.29 41.68
N SER A 4 20.56 -4.38 40.82
CA SER A 4 19.64 -3.24 40.91
C SER A 4 20.08 -2.15 39.98
N PHE A 5 19.24 -1.83 39.15
CA PHE A 5 18.86 -0.57 38.48
C PHE A 5 18.47 -0.81 37.05
N ILE A 6 17.61 -1.80 36.83
CA ILE A 6 16.76 -1.70 35.63
C ILE A 6 15.73 -0.63 35.97
N ASN A 7 16.05 0.59 35.58
CA ASN A 7 15.14 1.71 35.74
C ASN A 7 13.83 1.37 35.02
N PRO A 8 12.69 1.28 35.72
CA PRO A 8 11.40 0.89 35.12
C PRO A 8 10.95 1.85 34.02
N GLN A 9 11.52 3.04 33.97
CA GLN A 9 11.29 4.00 32.87
C GLN A 9 11.96 3.57 31.57
N PHE A 10 13.18 2.99 31.61
CA PHE A 10 13.83 2.46 30.41
C PHE A 10 13.11 1.22 29.88
N ALA A 11 12.65 0.33 30.76
CA ALA A 11 11.87 -0.83 30.36
C ALA A 11 10.53 -0.45 29.72
N LYS A 12 9.84 0.59 30.23
CA LYS A 12 8.62 1.13 29.62
C LYS A 12 8.89 1.81 28.28
N ALA A 13 9.97 2.58 28.15
CA ALA A 13 10.33 3.24 26.90
C ALA A 13 10.69 2.22 25.80
N ASP A 14 11.40 1.15 26.16
CA ASP A 14 11.79 0.09 25.23
C ASP A 14 10.57 -0.75 24.79
N HIS A 15 9.67 -1.04 25.73
CA HIS A 15 8.40 -1.71 25.44
C HIS A 15 7.48 -0.83 24.55
N GLN A 16 7.40 0.48 24.80
CA GLN A 16 6.65 1.40 23.97
C GLN A 16 7.28 1.52 22.57
N ALA A 17 8.59 1.69 22.47
CA ALA A 17 9.29 1.76 21.20
C ALA A 17 9.09 0.50 20.32
N SER A 18 8.91 -0.67 20.92
CA SER A 18 8.64 -1.91 20.20
C SER A 18 7.16 -2.08 19.78
N VAL A 19 6.22 -1.40 20.43
CA VAL A 19 4.78 -1.49 20.13
C VAL A 19 4.36 -0.59 18.97
N TYR A 20 4.97 0.60 18.83
CA TYR A 20 4.62 1.55 17.78
C TYR A 20 4.76 1.02 16.35
N PRO A 21 5.87 0.34 15.95
CA PRO A 21 6.00 -0.17 14.58
C PRO A 21 4.97 -1.27 14.28
N LEU A 22 4.62 -2.10 15.27
CA LEU A 22 3.66 -3.19 15.07
C LEU A 22 2.24 -2.67 14.84
N SER A 23 1.80 -1.65 15.58
CA SER A 23 0.48 -1.04 15.38
C SER A 23 0.38 -0.35 14.02
N THR A 24 1.41 0.37 13.61
CA THR A 24 1.48 1.03 12.30
C THR A 24 1.44 0.01 11.16
N ILE A 25 2.23 -1.05 11.24
CA ILE A 25 2.22 -2.14 10.24
C ILE A 25 0.84 -2.78 10.15
N ARG A 26 0.18 -3.04 11.29
CA ARG A 26 -1.17 -3.62 11.31
C ARG A 26 -2.19 -2.70 10.61
N VAL A 27 -2.19 -1.42 10.91
CA VAL A 27 -3.08 -0.43 10.26
C VAL A 27 -2.81 -0.37 8.76
N LEU A 28 -1.55 -0.35 8.34
CA LEU A 28 -1.18 -0.34 6.92
C LEU A 28 -1.64 -1.62 6.21
N VAL A 29 -1.47 -2.79 6.80
CA VAL A 29 -1.90 -4.07 6.21
C VAL A 29 -3.42 -4.10 6.03
N TYR A 30 -4.19 -3.79 7.06
CA TYR A 30 -5.66 -3.79 6.96
C TYR A 30 -6.16 -2.68 6.03
N GLY A 31 -5.60 -1.48 6.13
CA GLY A 31 -5.96 -0.36 5.27
C GLY A 31 -5.67 -0.65 3.79
N THR A 32 -4.50 -1.22 3.49
CA THR A 32 -4.14 -1.61 2.12
C THR A 32 -5.04 -2.74 1.61
N GLY A 33 -5.35 -3.73 2.44
CA GLY A 33 -6.28 -4.80 2.08
C GLY A 33 -7.68 -4.26 1.74
N PHE A 34 -8.21 -3.37 2.56
CA PHE A 34 -9.50 -2.73 2.29
C PHE A 34 -9.48 -1.85 1.03
N ALA A 35 -8.42 -1.04 0.85
CA ALA A 35 -8.25 -0.23 -0.35
C ALA A 35 -8.15 -1.09 -1.63
N THR A 36 -7.51 -2.26 -1.54
CA THR A 36 -7.42 -3.21 -2.66
C THR A 36 -8.79 -3.77 -3.04
N LEU A 37 -9.67 -4.06 -2.07
CA LEU A 37 -11.04 -4.49 -2.35
C LEU A 37 -11.84 -3.40 -3.10
N ILE A 38 -11.70 -2.15 -2.68
CA ILE A 38 -12.30 -1.01 -3.40
C ILE A 38 -11.72 -0.90 -4.81
N LEU A 39 -10.40 -1.03 -4.97
CA LEU A 39 -9.74 -0.98 -6.27
C LEU A 39 -10.25 -2.10 -7.20
N MET A 40 -10.48 -3.31 -6.69
CA MET A 40 -11.07 -4.40 -7.46
C MET A 40 -12.48 -4.06 -7.95
N ALA A 41 -13.30 -3.42 -7.12
CA ALA A 41 -14.64 -2.98 -7.52
C ALA A 41 -14.57 -1.91 -8.63
N ILE A 42 -13.69 -0.92 -8.49
CA ILE A 42 -13.46 0.11 -9.51
C ILE A 42 -12.94 -0.51 -10.81
N GLY A 43 -11.96 -1.43 -10.74
CA GLY A 43 -11.41 -2.14 -11.89
C GLY A 43 -12.47 -2.99 -12.60
N SER A 44 -13.37 -3.62 -11.86
CA SER A 44 -14.52 -4.34 -12.42
C SER A 44 -15.47 -3.39 -13.18
N ALA A 45 -15.78 -2.23 -12.59
CA ALA A 45 -16.61 -1.21 -13.25
C ALA A 45 -15.95 -0.68 -14.53
N THR A 46 -14.63 -0.39 -14.49
CA THR A 46 -13.83 0.03 -15.66
C THR A 46 -13.93 -1.01 -16.79
N ARG A 47 -13.87 -2.28 -16.45
CA ARG A 47 -13.95 -3.38 -17.43
C ARG A 47 -15.35 -3.52 -18.02
N VAL A 48 -16.39 -3.50 -17.18
CA VAL A 48 -17.80 -3.63 -17.62
C VAL A 48 -18.21 -2.47 -18.53
N MET A 49 -17.69 -1.28 -18.28
CA MET A 49 -17.99 -0.07 -19.07
C MET A 49 -17.07 0.12 -20.27
N ASN A 50 -16.21 -0.87 -20.60
CA ASN A 50 -15.22 -0.78 -21.68
C ASN A 50 -14.33 0.47 -21.56
N ALA A 51 -14.03 0.89 -20.33
CA ALA A 51 -13.27 2.11 -20.06
C ALA A 51 -11.75 1.91 -20.04
N GLY A 52 -11.25 0.66 -20.09
CA GLY A 52 -9.84 0.32 -19.87
C GLY A 52 -8.86 0.77 -20.97
N LEU A 53 -9.33 1.44 -22.03
CA LEU A 53 -8.52 2.03 -23.08
C LEU A 53 -8.89 3.49 -23.33
N SER A 54 -9.51 4.15 -22.37
CA SER A 54 -9.94 5.54 -22.49
C SER A 54 -8.79 6.55 -22.33
N CYS A 55 -7.70 6.14 -21.67
CA CYS A 55 -6.46 6.91 -21.57
C CYS A 55 -5.42 6.34 -22.56
N PRO A 56 -5.02 7.07 -23.61
CA PRO A 56 -4.16 6.54 -24.66
C PRO A 56 -2.69 6.36 -24.23
N ASP A 57 -2.27 7.02 -23.16
CA ASP A 57 -0.90 7.07 -22.66
C ASP A 57 -0.80 6.57 -21.21
N TRP A 58 0.40 6.24 -20.80
CA TRP A 58 0.75 5.82 -19.45
C TRP A 58 2.13 6.42 -19.08
N PRO A 59 2.36 6.95 -17.88
CA PRO A 59 1.48 6.98 -16.69
C PRO A 59 0.44 8.12 -16.68
N LEU A 60 0.45 8.98 -17.67
CA LEU A 60 -0.47 10.12 -17.84
C LEU A 60 -1.79 9.67 -18.48
N CYS A 61 -2.67 10.63 -18.72
CA CYS A 61 -3.88 10.45 -19.52
C CYS A 61 -4.04 11.69 -20.39
N TYR A 62 -3.96 11.53 -21.72
CA TYR A 62 -3.91 12.64 -22.69
C TYR A 62 -2.75 13.62 -22.41
N GLY A 63 -1.59 13.11 -22.03
CA GLY A 63 -0.39 13.91 -21.73
C GLY A 63 -0.46 14.73 -20.43
N THR A 64 -1.53 14.61 -19.63
CA THR A 64 -1.76 15.38 -18.42
C THR A 64 -2.01 14.48 -17.21
N LEU A 65 -1.77 15.01 -15.99
CA LEU A 65 -2.11 14.30 -14.76
C LEU A 65 -3.62 14.27 -14.51
N ILE A 66 -4.33 15.32 -14.91
CA ILE A 66 -5.79 15.43 -14.80
C ILE A 66 -6.33 15.85 -16.17
N PRO A 67 -6.95 14.93 -16.94
CA PRO A 67 -7.44 15.20 -18.29
C PRO A 67 -8.80 15.93 -18.26
N SER A 68 -8.83 17.16 -17.75
CA SER A 68 -10.06 17.93 -17.53
C SER A 68 -10.89 18.11 -18.79
N ASP A 69 -10.22 18.35 -19.93
CA ASP A 69 -10.87 18.68 -21.20
C ASP A 69 -11.52 17.47 -21.88
N GLN A 70 -11.00 16.26 -21.60
CA GLN A 70 -11.49 14.99 -22.15
C GLN A 70 -12.29 14.19 -21.13
N MET A 71 -12.57 14.78 -19.96
CA MET A 71 -13.20 14.07 -18.83
C MET A 71 -14.62 13.64 -19.17
N ASN A 72 -14.81 12.35 -19.29
CA ASN A 72 -16.09 11.66 -19.36
C ASN A 72 -16.08 10.48 -18.37
N LEU A 73 -17.20 9.78 -18.22
CA LEU A 73 -17.29 8.68 -17.23
C LEU A 73 -16.23 7.59 -17.45
N GLN A 74 -15.95 7.23 -18.70
CA GLN A 74 -14.97 6.18 -19.03
C GLN A 74 -13.54 6.64 -18.72
N VAL A 75 -13.17 7.84 -19.14
CA VAL A 75 -11.86 8.45 -18.85
C VAL A 75 -11.69 8.60 -17.33
N PHE A 76 -12.75 9.05 -16.61
CA PHE A 76 -12.72 9.18 -15.17
C PHE A 76 -12.47 7.83 -14.47
N LEU A 77 -13.19 6.78 -14.86
CA LEU A 77 -13.04 5.45 -14.25
C LEU A 77 -11.62 4.90 -14.44
N GLU A 78 -11.07 5.01 -15.64
CA GLU A 78 -9.71 4.53 -15.91
C GLU A 78 -8.65 5.36 -15.21
N TRP A 79 -8.73 6.68 -15.30
CA TRP A 79 -7.82 7.60 -14.62
C TRP A 79 -7.83 7.39 -13.11
N PHE A 80 -9.02 7.32 -12.51
CA PHE A 80 -9.17 7.13 -11.06
C PHE A 80 -8.67 5.75 -10.61
N HIS A 81 -8.95 4.70 -11.39
CA HIS A 81 -8.41 3.37 -11.14
C HIS A 81 -6.86 3.37 -11.14
N ARG A 82 -6.24 3.98 -12.14
CA ARG A 82 -4.77 4.12 -12.21
C ARG A 82 -4.20 4.90 -11.03
N LEU A 83 -4.84 6.00 -10.62
CA LEU A 83 -4.42 6.83 -9.49
C LEU A 83 -4.44 6.03 -8.19
N VAL A 84 -5.55 5.34 -7.90
CA VAL A 84 -5.68 4.51 -6.70
C VAL A 84 -4.71 3.33 -6.73
N ALA A 85 -4.57 2.65 -7.87
CA ALA A 85 -3.62 1.54 -8.04
C ALA A 85 -2.18 1.97 -7.77
N SER A 86 -1.75 3.11 -8.32
CA SER A 86 -0.41 3.67 -8.10
C SER A 86 -0.19 4.04 -6.63
N SER A 87 -1.21 4.60 -5.97
CA SER A 87 -1.15 4.93 -4.54
C SER A 87 -1.00 3.67 -3.67
N ILE A 88 -1.74 2.61 -3.97
CA ILE A 88 -1.61 1.32 -3.28
C ILE A 88 -0.23 0.70 -3.53
N GLY A 89 0.28 0.78 -4.76
CA GLY A 89 1.63 0.33 -5.10
C GLY A 89 2.70 1.02 -4.26
N LEU A 90 2.61 2.35 -4.10
CA LEU A 90 3.53 3.12 -3.26
C LEU A 90 3.44 2.71 -1.78
N VAL A 91 2.23 2.54 -1.25
CA VAL A 91 2.02 2.05 0.13
C VAL A 91 2.62 0.67 0.31
N MET A 92 2.48 -0.23 -0.68
CA MET A 92 3.07 -1.57 -0.64
C MET A 92 4.60 -1.56 -0.65
N VAL A 93 5.23 -0.63 -1.37
CA VAL A 93 6.69 -0.43 -1.30
C VAL A 93 7.10 0.01 0.09
N CYS A 94 6.41 1.02 0.67
CA CYS A 94 6.67 1.48 2.02
C CYS A 94 6.46 0.37 3.08
N LEU A 95 5.40 -0.42 2.92
CA LEU A 95 5.10 -1.54 3.81
C LEU A 95 6.17 -2.63 3.72
N THR A 96 6.60 -2.98 2.51
CA THR A 96 7.66 -3.97 2.28
C THR A 96 8.97 -3.54 2.92
N THR A 97 9.41 -2.30 2.68
CA THR A 97 10.65 -1.76 3.28
C THR A 97 10.56 -1.73 4.81
N THR A 98 9.42 -1.33 5.36
CA THR A 98 9.18 -1.30 6.80
C THR A 98 9.22 -2.72 7.40
N CYS A 99 8.58 -3.69 6.76
CA CYS A 99 8.60 -5.08 7.21
C CYS A 99 10.02 -5.68 7.18
N TRP A 100 10.83 -5.38 6.17
CA TRP A 100 12.22 -5.82 6.11
C TRP A 100 13.10 -5.14 7.15
N TYR A 101 12.88 -3.86 7.43
CA TYR A 101 13.61 -3.13 8.46
C TYR A 101 13.34 -3.71 9.85
N TYR A 102 12.08 -4.01 10.17
CA TYR A 102 11.67 -4.57 11.46
C TYR A 102 11.56 -6.11 11.46
N ARG A 103 12.16 -6.83 10.49
CA ARG A 103 12.02 -8.28 10.33
C ARG A 103 12.36 -9.12 11.55
N ARG A 104 13.20 -8.60 12.45
CA ARG A 104 13.57 -9.28 13.70
C ARG A 104 12.46 -9.25 14.75
N LEU A 105 11.53 -8.32 14.65
CA LEU A 105 10.39 -8.14 15.56
C LEU A 105 9.10 -8.74 14.99
N LEU A 106 9.10 -9.14 13.73
CA LEU A 106 7.94 -9.63 13.01
C LEU A 106 8.02 -11.16 12.80
N PRO A 107 6.87 -11.83 12.67
CA PRO A 107 6.84 -13.22 12.22
C PRO A 107 7.57 -13.37 10.88
N GLY A 108 8.43 -14.39 10.73
CA GLY A 108 9.29 -14.53 9.55
C GLY A 108 8.56 -14.68 8.22
N TRP A 109 7.30 -15.12 8.24
CA TRP A 109 6.45 -15.23 7.04
C TRP A 109 5.96 -13.87 6.53
N LEU A 110 5.83 -12.85 7.40
CA LEU A 110 5.23 -11.56 7.04
C LEU A 110 6.06 -10.77 6.01
N PRO A 111 7.38 -10.55 6.16
CA PRO A 111 8.18 -9.87 5.14
C PRO A 111 8.15 -10.57 3.78
N LEU A 112 8.16 -11.90 3.77
CA LEU A 112 8.09 -12.69 2.55
C LEU A 112 6.73 -12.55 1.85
N SER A 113 5.63 -12.62 2.60
CA SER A 113 4.28 -12.46 2.06
C SER A 113 4.05 -11.08 1.46
N VAL A 114 4.52 -10.02 2.13
CA VAL A 114 4.40 -8.64 1.61
C VAL A 114 5.25 -8.45 0.35
N THR A 115 6.46 -9.01 0.31
CA THR A 115 7.33 -8.97 -0.88
C THR A 115 6.69 -9.73 -2.06
N PHE A 116 6.11 -10.90 -1.79
CA PHE A 116 5.40 -11.67 -2.82
C PHE A 116 4.19 -10.90 -3.36
N SER A 117 3.40 -10.28 -2.49
CA SER A 117 2.27 -9.44 -2.88
C SER A 117 2.70 -8.24 -3.73
N LEU A 118 3.80 -7.57 -3.37
CA LEU A 118 4.37 -6.49 -4.18
C LEU A 118 4.80 -7.00 -5.57
N GLY A 119 5.43 -8.19 -5.63
CA GLY A 119 5.79 -8.82 -6.89
C GLY A 119 4.57 -9.08 -7.79
N LEU A 120 3.46 -9.56 -7.23
CA LEU A 120 2.21 -9.75 -7.97
C LEU A 120 1.63 -8.43 -8.48
N ILE A 121 1.68 -7.36 -7.68
CA ILE A 121 1.24 -6.02 -8.10
C ILE A 121 2.06 -5.53 -9.31
N VAL A 122 3.38 -5.70 -9.27
CA VAL A 122 4.26 -5.31 -10.39
C VAL A 122 4.00 -6.14 -11.64
N LEU A 123 3.67 -7.43 -11.49
CA LEU A 123 3.39 -8.31 -12.64
C LEU A 123 2.05 -8.03 -13.32
N GLN A 124 1.08 -7.47 -12.62
CA GLN A 124 -0.26 -7.18 -13.16
C GLN A 124 -0.44 -5.72 -13.64
N GLY A 125 0.49 -4.83 -13.30
CA GLY A 125 0.51 -3.41 -13.70
C GLY A 125 1.28 -3.22 -14.97
#